data_c8231779ba3e7ade702983695d5362cf
#
_entry.id   c8231779ba3e7ade702983695d5362cf
#
_cell.length_a   1.000
_cell.length_b   1.000
_cell.length_c   1.000
_cell.angle_alpha   90.00
_cell.angle_beta   90.00
_cell.angle_gamma   90.00
#
_symmetry.space_group_name_H-M   'P 1'
#
loop_
_entity.id
_entity.type
_entity.pdbx_description
1 polymer ?
#
loop_
_entity_poly.entity_id
_entity_poly.type
_entity_poly.pdbx_seq_one_letter_code
_entity_poly.pdbx_strand_id
1 'polypeptide(L)'
;MRLMIPPPIQLCFSAIIMWILSKSIDQANFDFNGINELALFCLICGFSIILLAVNQFREAKTTIHPRIPNKTSFLVHKGIYKHTRNPMYLGLVLILVSVAFCLRNIVGFSIIPLFILFITKYQIIPEEEVLESIFGQEYLRYINKVRRWI
;
A
#
# COMPACT_ATOMS: atom_id res chain seq x y z
N MET A 1 3.30 22.52 -5.23
CA MET A 1 2.13 21.66 -5.53
C MET A 1 2.68 20.30 -5.95
N ARG A 2 2.76 19.31 -5.05
CA ARG A 2 3.25 17.98 -5.41
C ARG A 2 2.11 17.25 -6.13
N LEU A 3 2.29 16.97 -7.42
CA LEU A 3 1.38 16.13 -8.20
C LEU A 3 1.39 14.73 -7.60
N MET A 4 0.33 14.39 -6.87
CA MET A 4 0.20 13.03 -6.35
C MET A 4 -0.60 12.21 -7.33
N ILE A 5 0.09 11.24 -7.91
CA ILE A 5 -0.52 10.22 -8.74
C ILE A 5 -1.37 9.32 -7.81
N PRO A 6 -2.63 9.05 -8.10
CA PRO A 6 -3.45 8.13 -7.31
C PRO A 6 -2.75 6.77 -7.12
N PRO A 7 -2.75 6.19 -5.90
CA PRO A 7 -2.06 4.93 -5.62
C PRO A 7 -2.43 3.76 -6.54
N PRO A 8 -3.67 3.60 -7.01
CA PRO A 8 -4.00 2.57 -8.00
C PRO A 8 -3.28 2.75 -9.34
N ILE A 9 -3.04 3.99 -9.78
CA ILE A 9 -2.29 4.26 -11.01
C ILE A 9 -0.82 3.89 -10.82
N GLN A 10 -0.23 4.19 -9.66
CA GLN A 10 1.14 3.78 -9.31
C GLN A 10 1.27 2.26 -9.29
N LEU A 11 0.27 1.54 -8.74
CA LEU A 11 0.19 0.08 -8.77
C LEU A 11 0.21 -0.46 -10.21
N CYS A 12 -0.71 0.04 -11.07
CA CYS A 12 -0.78 -0.37 -12.46
C CYS A 12 0.52 -0.12 -13.22
N PHE A 13 1.13 1.04 -13.01
CA PHE A 13 2.41 1.38 -13.64
C PHE A 13 3.54 0.44 -13.19
N SER A 14 3.60 0.12 -11.90
CA SER A 14 4.57 -0.85 -11.36
C SER A 14 4.34 -2.25 -11.93
N ALA A 15 3.09 -2.69 -12.03
CA ALA A 15 2.74 -3.98 -12.62
C ALA A 15 3.13 -4.07 -14.12
N ILE A 16 2.97 -2.99 -14.87
CA ILE A 16 3.40 -2.90 -16.29
C ILE A 16 4.93 -3.02 -16.38
N ILE A 17 5.67 -2.31 -15.52
CA ILE A 17 7.15 -2.42 -15.49
C ILE A 17 7.56 -3.86 -15.17
N MET A 18 6.95 -4.49 -14.17
CA MET A 18 7.22 -5.90 -13.82
C MET A 18 6.97 -6.82 -15.01
N TRP A 19 5.88 -6.62 -15.74
CA TRP A 19 5.55 -7.40 -16.93
C TRP A 19 6.59 -7.21 -18.06
N ILE A 20 7.00 -5.97 -18.35
CA ILE A 20 8.03 -5.68 -19.36
C ILE A 20 9.35 -6.37 -18.99
N LEU A 21 9.78 -6.23 -17.72
CA LEU A 21 11.02 -6.84 -17.26
C LEU A 21 10.97 -8.37 -17.32
N SER A 22 9.85 -8.98 -16.96
CA SER A 22 9.67 -10.43 -17.03
C SER A 22 9.77 -10.99 -18.45
N LYS A 23 9.36 -10.20 -19.45
CA LYS A 23 9.50 -10.57 -20.87
C LYS A 23 10.89 -10.32 -21.46
N SER A 24 11.65 -9.43 -20.83
CA SER A 24 12.99 -9.06 -21.31
C SER A 24 14.10 -9.96 -20.74
N ILE A 25 13.87 -10.66 -19.63
CA ILE A 25 14.87 -11.43 -18.89
C ILE A 25 14.33 -12.84 -18.58
N ASP A 26 14.28 -13.68 -19.61
CA ASP A 26 13.75 -15.06 -19.48
C ASP A 26 14.61 -15.95 -18.58
N GLN A 27 15.91 -15.67 -18.45
CA GLN A 27 16.81 -16.46 -17.59
C GLN A 27 16.46 -16.36 -16.08
N ALA A 28 15.65 -15.37 -15.70
CA ALA A 28 15.22 -15.16 -14.34
C ALA A 28 13.85 -15.80 -14.03
N ASN A 29 13.31 -16.61 -14.95
CA ASN A 29 12.06 -17.31 -14.73
C ASN A 29 12.22 -18.44 -13.71
N PHE A 30 11.22 -18.63 -12.89
CA PHE A 30 11.13 -19.71 -11.91
C PHE A 30 9.72 -20.28 -11.87
N ASP A 31 9.61 -21.53 -11.46
CA ASP A 31 8.33 -22.19 -11.23
C ASP A 31 8.45 -23.20 -10.09
N PHE A 32 7.35 -23.36 -9.34
CA PHE A 32 7.23 -24.38 -8.31
C PHE A 32 5.76 -24.74 -8.09
N ASN A 33 5.52 -25.93 -7.54
CA ASN A 33 4.17 -26.37 -7.22
C ASN A 33 3.53 -25.45 -6.16
N GLY A 34 2.33 -24.94 -6.44
CA GLY A 34 1.61 -24.05 -5.50
C GLY A 34 1.82 -22.56 -5.77
N ILE A 35 2.54 -22.15 -6.82
CA ILE A 35 2.78 -20.73 -7.13
C ILE A 35 1.49 -19.97 -7.42
N ASN A 36 0.53 -20.61 -8.11
CA ASN A 36 -0.75 -19.98 -8.42
C ASN A 36 -1.61 -19.80 -7.16
N GLU A 37 -1.61 -20.77 -6.26
CA GLU A 37 -2.28 -20.73 -4.97
C GLU A 37 -1.70 -19.63 -4.09
N LEU A 38 -0.38 -19.50 -4.08
CA LEU A 38 0.31 -18.44 -3.35
C LEU A 38 0.01 -17.06 -3.94
N ALA A 39 0.01 -16.92 -5.26
CA ALA A 39 -0.38 -15.69 -5.94
C ALA A 39 -1.83 -15.30 -5.58
N LEU A 40 -2.76 -16.26 -5.66
CA LEU A 40 -4.16 -16.04 -5.32
C LEU A 40 -4.32 -15.67 -3.83
N PHE A 41 -3.61 -16.33 -2.94
CA PHE A 41 -3.61 -16.03 -1.52
C PHE A 41 -3.15 -14.59 -1.26
N CYS A 42 -2.03 -14.16 -1.85
CA CYS A 42 -1.54 -12.78 -1.72
C CYS A 42 -2.55 -11.76 -2.26
N LEU A 43 -3.22 -12.08 -3.37
CA LEU A 43 -4.25 -11.23 -3.97
C LEU A 43 -5.45 -11.04 -3.03
N ILE A 44 -5.97 -12.14 -2.51
CA ILE A 44 -7.11 -12.14 -1.57
C ILE A 44 -6.75 -11.38 -0.30
N CYS A 45 -5.57 -11.64 0.29
CA CYS A 45 -5.09 -10.92 1.47
C CYS A 45 -4.95 -9.42 1.20
N GLY A 46 -4.38 -9.04 0.05
CA GLY A 46 -4.21 -7.64 -0.34
C GLY A 46 -5.54 -6.89 -0.43
N PHE A 47 -6.52 -7.47 -1.14
CA PHE A 47 -7.87 -6.89 -1.23
C PHE A 47 -8.58 -6.85 0.12
N SER A 48 -8.50 -7.92 0.92
CA SER A 48 -9.11 -7.98 2.24
C SER A 48 -8.59 -6.87 3.17
N ILE A 49 -7.27 -6.64 3.17
CA ILE A 49 -6.65 -5.57 3.95
C ILE A 49 -7.14 -4.20 3.49
N ILE A 50 -7.24 -3.96 2.18
CA ILE A 50 -7.75 -2.69 1.63
C ILE A 50 -9.21 -2.49 2.05
N LEU A 51 -10.05 -3.51 1.93
CA LEU A 51 -11.47 -3.44 2.31
C LEU A 51 -11.64 -3.15 3.81
N LEU A 52 -10.89 -3.85 4.66
CA LEU A 52 -10.88 -3.60 6.11
C LEU A 52 -10.46 -2.16 6.42
N ALA A 53 -9.42 -1.65 5.75
CA ALA A 53 -8.94 -0.29 5.93
C ALA A 53 -9.99 0.75 5.50
N VAL A 54 -10.61 0.57 4.34
CA VAL A 54 -11.68 1.47 3.84
C VAL A 54 -12.90 1.45 4.75
N ASN A 55 -13.30 0.28 5.27
CA ASN A 55 -14.43 0.17 6.17
C ASN A 55 -14.22 0.94 7.47
N GLN A 56 -12.99 1.00 8.01
CA GLN A 56 -12.69 1.79 9.21
C GLN A 56 -12.94 3.31 8.97
N PHE A 57 -12.64 3.84 7.79
CA PHE A 57 -12.98 5.23 7.45
C PHE A 57 -14.48 5.46 7.33
N ARG A 58 -15.22 4.49 6.76
CA ARG A 58 -16.69 4.57 6.65
C ARG A 58 -17.35 4.54 8.03
N GLU A 59 -16.91 3.67 8.93
CA GLU A 59 -17.39 3.58 10.31
C GLU A 59 -17.08 4.86 11.09
N ALA A 60 -15.89 5.45 10.90
CA ALA A 60 -15.50 6.69 11.52
C ALA A 60 -16.17 7.94 10.89
N LYS A 61 -16.97 7.77 9.84
CA LYS A 61 -17.62 8.87 9.09
C LYS A 61 -16.65 9.98 8.67
N THR A 62 -15.41 9.59 8.31
CA THR A 62 -14.34 10.50 7.91
C THR A 62 -13.82 10.15 6.52
N THR A 63 -13.01 11.03 5.92
CA THR A 63 -12.48 10.82 4.57
C THR A 63 -11.16 10.06 4.60
N ILE A 64 -10.92 9.26 3.55
CA ILE A 64 -9.64 8.59 3.26
C ILE A 64 -8.57 9.63 2.83
N HIS A 65 -9.00 10.79 2.32
CA HIS A 65 -8.09 11.84 1.84
C HIS A 65 -7.84 12.89 2.92
N PRO A 66 -6.69 12.87 3.62
CA PRO A 66 -6.40 13.81 4.71
C PRO A 66 -6.27 15.26 4.23
N ARG A 67 -6.16 15.48 2.92
CA ARG A 67 -6.00 16.81 2.30
C ARG A 67 -7.27 17.59 2.12
N ILE A 68 -8.40 17.06 2.52
CA ILE A 68 -9.66 17.80 2.57
C ILE A 68 -9.92 18.08 4.07
N PRO A 69 -9.31 19.15 4.67
CA PRO A 69 -9.35 19.39 6.11
C PRO A 69 -10.78 19.47 6.66
N ASN A 70 -11.69 20.06 5.89
CA ASN A 70 -13.11 20.21 6.26
C ASN A 70 -13.88 18.88 6.32
N LYS A 71 -13.30 17.77 5.83
CA LYS A 71 -13.91 16.43 5.84
C LYS A 71 -13.14 15.44 6.70
N THR A 72 -11.90 15.78 7.13
CA THR A 72 -11.07 14.95 7.99
C THR A 72 -11.39 15.26 9.44
N SER A 73 -12.41 14.62 9.99
CA SER A 73 -12.97 14.94 11.32
C SER A 73 -12.43 14.07 12.45
N PHE A 74 -11.90 12.88 12.14
CA PHE A 74 -11.40 11.93 13.14
C PHE A 74 -10.15 11.21 12.68
N LEU A 75 -9.20 11.02 13.61
CA LEU A 75 -8.03 10.17 13.38
C LEU A 75 -8.44 8.69 13.51
N VAL A 76 -8.34 7.95 12.41
CA VAL A 76 -8.62 6.50 12.41
C VAL A 76 -7.41 5.75 12.96
N HIS A 77 -7.56 5.17 14.15
CA HIS A 77 -6.51 4.41 14.86
C HIS A 77 -7.01 3.07 15.41
N LYS A 78 -8.22 2.62 14.99
CA LYS A 78 -8.86 1.37 15.42
C LYS A 78 -8.72 0.26 14.36
N GLY A 79 -9.13 -0.95 14.73
CA GLY A 79 -9.11 -2.08 13.80
C GLY A 79 -7.70 -2.37 13.26
N ILE A 80 -7.56 -2.49 11.95
CA ILE A 80 -6.28 -2.77 11.28
C ILE A 80 -5.24 -1.65 11.48
N TYR A 81 -5.69 -0.41 11.75
CA TYR A 81 -4.82 0.74 12.04
C TYR A 81 -4.11 0.67 13.40
N LYS A 82 -4.38 -0.35 14.22
CA LYS A 82 -3.59 -0.67 15.43
C LYS A 82 -2.27 -1.38 15.10
N HIS A 83 -2.17 -2.01 13.95
CA HIS A 83 -1.02 -2.83 13.56
C HIS A 83 -0.11 -2.12 12.56
N THR A 84 -0.68 -1.34 11.67
CA THR A 84 0.04 -0.53 10.68
C THR A 84 -0.67 0.79 10.46
N ARG A 85 0.09 1.86 10.23
CA ARG A 85 -0.50 3.17 9.90
C ARG A 85 -0.98 3.26 8.46
N ASN A 86 -0.52 2.36 7.58
CA ASN A 86 -0.74 2.40 6.14
C ASN A 86 -1.30 1.08 5.58
N PRO A 87 -2.40 0.52 6.13
CA PRO A 87 -2.91 -0.78 5.71
C PRO A 87 -3.34 -0.81 4.23
N MET A 88 -3.86 0.30 3.70
CA MET A 88 -4.24 0.36 2.29
C MET A 88 -3.03 0.18 1.37
N TYR A 89 -1.90 0.82 1.69
CA TYR A 89 -0.65 0.67 0.93
C TYR A 89 -0.03 -0.71 1.12
N LEU A 90 -0.13 -1.31 2.30
CA LEU A 90 0.26 -2.71 2.55
C LEU A 90 -0.52 -3.68 1.64
N GLY A 91 -1.82 -3.46 1.48
CA GLY A 91 -2.65 -4.23 0.56
C GLY A 91 -2.19 -4.10 -0.90
N LEU A 92 -1.80 -2.88 -1.35
CA LEU A 92 -1.24 -2.68 -2.69
C LEU A 92 0.09 -3.43 -2.88
N VAL A 93 0.95 -3.46 -1.86
CA VAL A 93 2.20 -4.24 -1.89
C VAL A 93 1.90 -5.73 -2.06
N LEU A 94 0.93 -6.28 -1.33
CA LEU A 94 0.53 -7.69 -1.46
C LEU A 94 -0.04 -8.01 -2.85
N ILE A 95 -0.75 -7.08 -3.47
CA ILE A 95 -1.22 -7.22 -4.85
C ILE A 95 -0.01 -7.26 -5.82
N LEU A 96 1.02 -6.41 -5.63
CA LEU A 96 2.24 -6.49 -6.44
C LEU A 96 3.00 -7.80 -6.22
N VAL A 97 3.05 -8.33 -5.00
CA VAL A 97 3.61 -9.64 -4.70
C VAL A 97 2.87 -10.74 -5.48
N SER A 98 1.53 -10.68 -5.51
CA SER A 98 0.72 -11.58 -6.32
C SER A 98 1.07 -11.50 -7.81
N VAL A 99 1.18 -10.28 -8.35
CA VAL A 99 1.60 -10.07 -9.75
C VAL A 99 2.98 -10.67 -10.02
N ALA A 100 3.94 -10.49 -9.10
CA ALA A 100 5.29 -11.08 -9.25
C ALA A 100 5.26 -12.60 -9.34
N PHE A 101 4.45 -13.27 -8.51
CA PHE A 101 4.24 -14.72 -8.59
C PHE A 101 3.55 -15.13 -9.89
N CYS A 102 2.53 -14.41 -10.35
CA CYS A 102 1.87 -14.67 -11.63
C CYS A 102 2.83 -14.54 -12.83
N LEU A 103 3.75 -13.60 -12.79
CA LEU A 103 4.76 -13.40 -13.83
C LEU A 103 5.88 -14.45 -13.78
N ARG A 104 6.01 -15.19 -12.67
CA ARG A 104 7.01 -16.26 -12.47
C ARG A 104 8.44 -15.85 -12.81
N ASN A 105 8.80 -14.59 -12.53
CA ASN A 105 10.11 -14.03 -12.83
C ASN A 105 10.66 -13.26 -11.63
N ILE A 106 11.86 -13.65 -11.15
CA ILE A 106 12.45 -13.11 -9.94
C ILE A 106 12.77 -11.61 -10.04
N VAL A 107 13.05 -11.12 -11.26
CA VAL A 107 13.34 -9.70 -11.48
C VAL A 107 12.12 -8.83 -11.17
N GLY A 108 10.90 -9.35 -11.37
CA GLY A 108 9.68 -8.65 -11.01
C GLY A 108 9.64 -8.25 -9.53
N PHE A 109 10.16 -9.09 -8.64
CA PHE A 109 10.20 -8.79 -7.20
C PHE A 109 11.06 -7.56 -6.86
N SER A 110 12.05 -7.19 -7.70
CA SER A 110 12.87 -6.00 -7.47
C SER A 110 12.08 -4.69 -7.54
N ILE A 111 10.94 -4.68 -8.22
CA ILE A 111 10.06 -3.51 -8.33
C ILE A 111 9.31 -3.25 -7.02
N ILE A 112 9.07 -4.28 -6.19
CA ILE A 112 8.33 -4.14 -4.93
C ILE A 112 9.03 -3.19 -3.96
N PRO A 113 10.32 -3.36 -3.59
CA PRO A 113 11.02 -2.41 -2.74
C PRO A 113 11.09 -1.01 -3.35
N LEU A 114 11.23 -0.87 -4.65
CA LEU A 114 11.20 0.43 -5.33
C LEU A 114 9.83 1.10 -5.19
N PHE A 115 8.75 0.34 -5.35
CA PHE A 115 7.39 0.81 -5.11
C PHE A 115 7.20 1.26 -3.66
N ILE A 116 7.65 0.47 -2.67
CA ILE A 116 7.58 0.80 -1.24
C ILE A 116 8.31 2.11 -0.95
N LEU A 117 9.53 2.27 -1.47
CA LEU A 117 10.32 3.50 -1.30
C LEU A 117 9.63 4.70 -1.96
N PHE A 118 9.14 4.52 -3.18
CA PHE A 118 8.46 5.57 -3.93
C PHE A 118 7.20 6.04 -3.23
N ILE A 119 6.29 5.10 -2.87
CA ILE A 119 5.03 5.45 -2.23
C ILE A 119 5.25 6.03 -0.82
N THR A 120 6.28 5.55 -0.10
CA THR A 120 6.64 6.11 1.20
C THR A 120 7.05 7.56 1.08
N LYS A 121 7.95 7.88 0.14
CA LYS A 121 8.50 9.23 -0.02
C LYS A 121 7.50 10.22 -0.58
N TYR A 122 6.73 9.82 -1.59
CA TYR A 122 5.90 10.74 -2.36
C TYR A 122 4.43 10.74 -1.98
N GLN A 123 3.98 9.73 -1.23
CA GLN A 123 2.59 9.60 -0.80
C GLN A 123 2.47 9.60 0.72
N ILE A 124 3.10 8.63 1.41
CA ILE A 124 2.87 8.41 2.84
C ILE A 124 3.43 9.56 3.68
N ILE A 125 4.68 9.95 3.49
CA ILE A 125 5.28 11.04 4.27
C ILE A 125 4.49 12.35 4.13
N PRO A 126 4.12 12.81 2.93
CA PRO A 126 3.26 13.99 2.80
C PRO A 126 1.87 13.85 3.42
N GLU A 127 1.29 12.64 3.47
CA GLU A 127 0.03 12.41 4.17
C GLU A 127 0.20 12.47 5.69
N GLU A 128 1.30 11.90 6.22
CA GLU A 128 1.65 11.98 7.64
C GLU A 128 1.86 13.43 8.09
N GLU A 129 2.54 14.28 7.29
CA GLU A 129 2.73 15.70 7.57
C GLU A 129 1.38 16.45 7.68
N VAL A 130 0.43 16.13 6.79
CA VAL A 130 -0.92 16.72 6.85
C VAL A 130 -1.69 16.23 8.08
N LEU A 131 -1.64 14.93 8.39
CA LEU A 131 -2.29 14.39 9.58
C LEU A 131 -1.71 14.98 10.87
N GLU A 132 -0.40 15.18 10.94
CA GLU A 132 0.25 15.84 12.06
C GLU A 132 -0.21 17.30 12.21
N SER A 133 -0.35 18.03 11.11
CA SER A 133 -0.83 19.41 11.14
C SER A 133 -2.28 19.53 11.59
N ILE A 134 -3.13 18.51 11.33
CA ILE A 134 -4.55 18.51 11.70
C ILE A 134 -4.75 18.03 13.14
N PHE A 135 -4.10 16.92 13.52
CA PHE A 135 -4.36 16.25 14.81
C PHE A 135 -3.28 16.48 15.87
N GLY A 136 -2.15 17.11 15.52
CA GLY A 136 -1.10 17.51 16.46
C GLY A 136 -0.67 16.39 17.41
N GLN A 137 -0.79 16.63 18.71
CA GLN A 137 -0.36 15.72 19.78
C GLN A 137 -1.09 14.35 19.75
N GLU A 138 -2.30 14.28 19.24
CA GLU A 138 -3.02 13.01 19.11
C GLU A 138 -2.33 12.11 18.07
N TYR A 139 -1.95 12.69 16.94
CA TYR A 139 -1.21 11.98 15.88
C TYR A 139 0.18 11.56 16.36
N LEU A 140 0.92 12.42 17.07
CA LEU A 140 2.23 12.09 17.63
C LEU A 140 2.16 10.91 18.62
N ARG A 141 1.13 10.84 19.46
CA ARG A 141 0.89 9.67 20.32
C ARG A 141 0.59 8.40 19.55
N TYR A 142 -0.08 8.51 18.41
CA TYR A 142 -0.37 7.38 17.54
C TYR A 142 0.88 6.84 16.84
N ILE A 143 1.73 7.69 16.24
CA ILE A 143 2.96 7.25 15.57
C ILE A 143 3.98 6.63 16.50
N ASN A 144 3.97 7.00 17.79
CA ASN A 144 4.83 6.38 18.80
C ASN A 144 4.40 4.94 19.18
N LYS A 145 3.15 4.56 18.88
CA LYS A 145 2.59 3.24 19.21
C LYS A 145 2.51 2.30 18.01
N VAL A 146 2.35 2.84 16.83
CA VAL A 146 2.08 2.06 15.62
C VAL A 146 3.11 2.39 14.55
N ARG A 147 3.72 1.35 13.97
CA ARG A 147 4.72 1.52 12.92
C ARG A 147 4.08 1.96 11.60
N ARG A 148 4.90 2.51 10.69
CA ARG A 148 4.46 2.94 9.37
C ARG A 148 3.98 1.77 8.52
N TRP A 149 4.71 0.66 8.51
CA TRP A 149 4.41 -0.52 7.73
C TRP A 149 3.93 -1.68 8.61
N ILE A 150 4.80 -2.30 9.34
CA ILE A 150 4.50 -3.44 10.25
C ILE A 150 5.37 -3.32 11.50
#